data_454beca91edd271a17cf2e0610ddfd93
#
_entry.id   454beca91edd271a17cf2e0610ddfd93
#
_cell.length_a   1.000
_cell.length_b   1.000
_cell.length_c   1.000
_cell.angle_alpha   90.00
_cell.angle_beta   90.00
_cell.angle_gamma   90.00
#
_symmetry.space_group_name_H-M   'P 1'
#
loop_
_entity.id
_entity.type
_entity.pdbx_description
1 polymer ?
#
loop_
_entity_poly.entity_id
_entity_poly.type
_entity_poly.pdbx_seq_one_letter_code
_entity_poly.pdbx_strand_id
1 'polypeptide(L)'
;MPCADRTQKKGSTPVLTPEEARDLLDSIDIESVVGQRDRALIALMVYTFARVGAVLKMRVEDFFVQGRRGWVRLHEKGGKLHEMPTHHNLDKYLEAYITAAAIGDERKEPLFRTTRARTGELTDHAMLQSDVWRMIRRRAEAAGIKTEIGCHTFRAYRNHCVSKERRQTRDRAADGQSRISQDNWSL
;
A
#
# COMPACT_ATOMS: atom_id res chain seq x y z
N MET A 1 19.61 -1.03 -29.78
CA MET A 1 18.23 -1.08 -30.28
C MET A 1 17.34 -0.58 -29.16
N PRO A 2 16.69 0.60 -29.28
CA PRO A 2 15.81 1.11 -28.23
C PRO A 2 14.52 0.28 -28.19
N CYS A 3 14.14 -0.16 -27.00
CA CYS A 3 12.87 -0.84 -26.74
C CYS A 3 11.70 0.09 -27.07
N ALA A 4 10.85 -0.35 -27.98
CA ALA A 4 9.70 0.37 -28.45
C ALA A 4 8.74 0.74 -27.31
N ASP A 5 8.42 2.01 -27.26
CA ASP A 5 7.40 2.66 -26.45
C ASP A 5 6.05 1.95 -26.67
N ARG A 6 5.57 1.26 -25.63
CA ARG A 6 4.29 0.58 -25.66
C ARG A 6 3.21 1.62 -25.41
N THR A 7 2.67 2.20 -26.46
CA THR A 7 1.45 3.01 -26.44
C THR A 7 0.41 2.41 -25.51
N GLN A 8 0.15 3.07 -24.39
CA GLN A 8 -0.92 2.71 -23.45
C GLN A 8 -2.26 2.76 -24.19
N LYS A 9 -2.96 1.65 -24.23
CA LYS A 9 -4.34 1.60 -24.74
C LYS A 9 -5.20 2.52 -23.89
N LYS A 10 -5.87 3.50 -24.52
CA LYS A 10 -6.88 4.36 -23.89
C LYS A 10 -7.86 3.49 -23.10
N GLY A 11 -7.90 3.64 -21.76
CA GLY A 11 -8.81 2.89 -20.87
C GLY A 11 -8.15 1.90 -19.90
N SER A 12 -6.81 1.71 -19.93
CA SER A 12 -6.14 0.89 -18.91
C SER A 12 -5.83 1.74 -17.67
N THR A 13 -6.13 1.22 -16.48
CA THR A 13 -5.70 1.85 -15.22
C THR A 13 -4.19 1.98 -15.21
N PRO A 14 -3.62 3.18 -14.97
CA PRO A 14 -2.18 3.35 -14.88
C PRO A 14 -1.59 2.44 -13.80
N VAL A 15 -0.43 1.88 -14.04
CA VAL A 15 0.26 0.96 -13.13
C VAL A 15 1.54 1.61 -12.66
N LEU A 16 1.72 1.74 -11.34
CA LEU A 16 2.98 2.15 -10.75
C LEU A 16 4.08 1.14 -11.06
N THR A 17 5.30 1.63 -11.25
CA THR A 17 6.47 0.75 -11.19
C THR A 17 6.89 0.51 -9.73
N PRO A 18 7.69 -0.53 -9.44
CA PRO A 18 8.24 -0.73 -8.09
C PRO A 18 9.07 0.47 -7.61
N GLU A 19 9.80 1.09 -8.52
CA GLU A 19 10.62 2.28 -8.26
C GLU A 19 9.72 3.47 -7.87
N GLU A 20 8.68 3.75 -8.68
CA GLU A 20 7.71 4.82 -8.36
C GLU A 20 6.98 4.58 -7.04
N ALA A 21 6.66 3.31 -6.70
CA ALA A 21 6.04 2.97 -5.42
C ALA A 21 6.97 3.25 -4.24
N ARG A 22 8.27 2.97 -4.40
CA ARG A 22 9.30 3.27 -3.37
C ARG A 22 9.48 4.77 -3.24
N ASP A 23 9.69 5.48 -4.36
CA ASP A 23 9.87 6.93 -4.37
C ASP A 23 8.69 7.65 -3.72
N LEU A 24 7.46 7.16 -3.96
CA LEU A 24 6.26 7.68 -3.32
C LEU A 24 6.31 7.54 -1.79
N LEU A 25 6.68 6.35 -1.29
CA LEU A 25 6.75 6.09 0.15
C LEU A 25 7.87 6.87 0.84
N ASP A 26 9.03 6.99 0.17
CA ASP A 26 10.23 7.66 0.70
C ASP A 26 10.10 9.19 0.67
N SER A 27 9.31 9.73 -0.26
CA SER A 27 9.05 11.17 -0.35
C SER A 27 8.15 11.73 0.74
N ILE A 28 7.44 10.87 1.49
CA ILE A 28 6.49 11.33 2.52
C ILE A 28 7.25 11.74 3.77
N ASP A 29 7.10 13.01 4.14
CA ASP A 29 7.59 13.52 5.43
C ASP A 29 6.92 12.79 6.61
N ILE A 30 7.74 12.23 7.48
CA ILE A 30 7.33 11.40 8.63
C ILE A 30 7.46 12.11 9.98
N GLU A 31 7.84 13.36 9.98
CA GLU A 31 7.90 14.15 11.23
C GLU A 31 6.50 14.41 11.79
N SER A 32 5.49 14.48 10.90
CA SER A 32 4.10 14.65 11.28
C SER A 32 3.35 13.32 11.40
N VAL A 33 2.42 13.20 12.35
CA VAL A 33 1.53 12.05 12.47
C VAL A 33 0.69 11.82 11.21
N VAL A 34 0.35 12.90 10.50
CA VAL A 34 -0.37 12.84 9.22
C VAL A 34 0.49 12.19 8.13
N GLY A 35 1.77 12.54 8.08
CA GLY A 35 2.71 11.93 7.14
C GLY A 35 2.91 10.45 7.43
N GLN A 36 3.07 10.07 8.69
CA GLN A 36 3.18 8.66 9.10
C GLN A 36 1.91 7.87 8.75
N ARG A 37 0.71 8.44 8.98
CA ARG A 37 -0.57 7.85 8.56
C ARG A 37 -0.63 7.65 7.06
N ASP A 38 -0.32 8.69 6.28
CA ASP A 38 -0.39 8.65 4.82
C ASP A 38 0.57 7.58 4.26
N ARG A 39 1.79 7.49 4.82
CA ARG A 39 2.78 6.47 4.44
C ARG A 39 2.30 5.06 4.78
N ALA A 40 1.79 4.84 5.99
CA ALA A 40 1.27 3.55 6.41
C ALA A 40 0.07 3.09 5.55
N LEU A 41 -0.85 4.00 5.22
CA LEU A 41 -2.01 3.71 4.38
C LEU A 41 -1.59 3.35 2.95
N ILE A 42 -0.72 4.15 2.33
CA ILE A 42 -0.21 3.88 0.97
C ILE A 42 0.57 2.56 0.96
N ALA A 43 1.46 2.34 1.93
CA ALA A 43 2.22 1.10 2.05
C ALA A 43 1.29 -0.12 2.19
N LEU A 44 0.24 -0.02 3.01
CA LEU A 44 -0.74 -1.09 3.14
C LEU A 44 -1.38 -1.43 1.78
N MET A 45 -1.76 -0.43 0.98
CA MET A 45 -2.31 -0.65 -0.36
C MET A 45 -1.28 -1.23 -1.33
N VAL A 46 -0.01 -0.82 -1.25
CA VAL A 46 1.10 -1.32 -2.08
C VAL A 46 1.40 -2.78 -1.76
N TYR A 47 1.58 -3.14 -0.49
CA TYR A 47 2.01 -4.47 -0.09
C TYR A 47 0.88 -5.51 -0.08
N THR A 48 -0.37 -5.10 0.20
CA THR A 48 -1.51 -6.02 0.26
C THR A 48 -2.37 -6.02 -0.99
N PHE A 49 -2.20 -5.03 -1.87
CA PHE A 49 -3.06 -4.79 -3.04
C PHE A 49 -4.55 -4.65 -2.67
N ALA A 50 -4.82 -4.25 -1.45
CA ALA A 50 -6.17 -4.11 -0.92
C ALA A 50 -6.94 -2.99 -1.62
N ARG A 51 -8.26 -3.15 -1.66
CA ARG A 51 -9.14 -2.04 -2.05
C ARG A 51 -9.15 -0.99 -0.96
N VAL A 52 -9.15 0.27 -1.33
CA VAL A 52 -9.22 1.39 -0.38
C VAL A 52 -10.38 1.23 0.61
N GLY A 53 -11.55 0.77 0.16
CA GLY A 53 -12.68 0.55 1.06
C GLY A 53 -12.48 -0.60 2.07
N ALA A 54 -11.60 -1.57 1.81
CA ALA A 54 -11.23 -2.59 2.79
C ALA A 54 -10.24 -2.02 3.81
N VAL A 55 -9.28 -1.22 3.35
CA VAL A 55 -8.30 -0.52 4.21
C VAL A 55 -8.98 0.46 5.16
N LEU A 56 -9.95 1.24 4.68
CA LEU A 56 -10.66 2.24 5.48
C LEU A 56 -11.62 1.65 6.52
N LYS A 57 -11.96 0.37 6.40
CA LYS A 57 -12.76 -0.35 7.37
C LYS A 57 -11.93 -0.98 8.49
N MET A 58 -10.61 -0.95 8.36
CA MET A 58 -9.72 -1.51 9.37
C MET A 58 -9.84 -0.74 10.67
N ARG A 59 -9.85 -1.50 11.75
CA ARG A 59 -9.72 -1.03 13.13
C ARG A 59 -8.28 -1.20 13.59
N VAL A 60 -7.92 -0.60 14.69
CA VAL A 60 -6.58 -0.75 15.26
C VAL A 60 -6.27 -2.23 15.54
N GLU A 61 -7.25 -3.01 16.03
CA GLU A 61 -7.12 -4.45 16.28
C GLU A 61 -6.92 -5.33 15.03
N ASP A 62 -7.13 -4.78 13.84
CA ASP A 62 -6.93 -5.51 12.58
C ASP A 62 -5.45 -5.53 12.14
N PHE A 63 -4.60 -4.79 12.81
CA PHE A 63 -3.15 -4.99 12.79
C PHE A 63 -2.72 -5.67 14.10
N PHE A 64 -2.17 -6.85 14.01
CA PHE A 64 -1.79 -7.66 15.18
C PHE A 64 -0.54 -8.49 14.91
N VAL A 65 0.13 -8.90 15.97
CA VAL A 65 1.30 -9.76 15.90
C VAL A 65 0.91 -11.20 16.23
N GLN A 66 1.26 -12.13 15.35
CA GLN A 66 1.10 -13.57 15.60
C GLN A 66 2.46 -14.25 15.45
N GLY A 67 2.96 -14.81 16.54
CA GLY A 67 4.32 -15.33 16.61
C GLY A 67 5.36 -14.21 16.49
N ARG A 68 6.13 -14.20 15.42
CA ARG A 68 7.17 -13.19 15.15
C ARG A 68 6.84 -12.28 13.96
N ARG A 69 5.62 -12.34 13.44
CA ARG A 69 5.22 -11.59 12.26
C ARG A 69 3.99 -10.74 12.54
N GLY A 70 3.97 -9.56 11.94
CA GLY A 70 2.78 -8.77 11.85
C GLY A 70 1.78 -9.40 10.88
N TRP A 71 0.51 -9.18 11.16
CA TRP A 71 -0.62 -9.61 10.34
C TRP A 71 -1.61 -8.48 10.21
N VAL A 72 -2.28 -8.43 9.07
CA VAL A 72 -3.39 -7.52 8.83
C VAL A 72 -4.64 -8.30 8.46
N ARG A 73 -5.78 -7.84 8.97
CA ARG A 73 -7.11 -8.33 8.65
C ARG A 73 -7.85 -7.31 7.83
N LEU A 74 -8.22 -7.67 6.61
CA LEU A 74 -8.92 -6.81 5.66
C LEU A 74 -10.39 -7.20 5.58
N HIS A 75 -11.27 -6.21 5.66
CA HIS A 75 -12.72 -6.36 5.57
C HIS A 75 -13.18 -6.20 4.10
N GLU A 76 -13.16 -7.29 3.36
CA GLU A 76 -13.49 -7.31 1.94
C GLU A 76 -15.01 -7.19 1.67
N LYS A 77 -15.38 -6.96 0.39
CA LYS A 77 -16.79 -6.88 -0.02
C LYS A 77 -17.54 -8.18 0.30
N GLY A 78 -18.76 -8.04 0.85
CA GLY A 78 -19.60 -9.19 1.22
C GLY A 78 -19.27 -9.79 2.59
N GLY A 79 -18.60 -9.04 3.48
CA GLY A 79 -18.29 -9.48 4.85
C GLY A 79 -17.15 -10.50 4.93
N LYS A 80 -16.44 -10.75 3.84
CA LYS A 80 -15.28 -11.65 3.85
C LYS A 80 -14.11 -10.99 4.56
N LEU A 81 -13.56 -11.72 5.53
CA LEU A 81 -12.30 -11.36 6.19
C LEU A 81 -11.14 -12.02 5.44
N HIS A 82 -10.11 -11.24 5.18
CA HIS A 82 -8.88 -11.71 4.57
C HIS A 82 -7.71 -11.35 5.46
N GLU A 83 -7.08 -12.36 6.06
CA GLU A 83 -5.90 -12.20 6.89
C GLU A 83 -4.65 -12.56 6.08
N MET A 84 -3.61 -11.76 6.24
CA MET A 84 -2.34 -12.00 5.57
C MET A 84 -1.18 -11.50 6.41
N PRO A 85 -0.01 -12.16 6.31
CA PRO A 85 1.20 -11.65 6.95
C PRO A 85 1.63 -10.35 6.27
N THR A 86 2.17 -9.45 7.05
CA THR A 86 2.70 -8.19 6.57
C THR A 86 4.16 -8.31 6.13
N HIS A 87 4.56 -7.42 5.24
CA HIS A 87 5.97 -7.19 4.91
C HIS A 87 6.61 -6.39 6.05
N HIS A 88 7.88 -6.63 6.36
CA HIS A 88 8.59 -5.98 7.48
C HIS A 88 8.58 -4.44 7.43
N ASN A 89 8.62 -3.84 6.23
CA ASN A 89 8.49 -2.39 6.09
C ASN A 89 7.08 -1.90 6.43
N LEU A 90 6.05 -2.67 6.06
CA LEU A 90 4.68 -2.34 6.42
C LEU A 90 4.47 -2.40 7.93
N ASP A 91 5.04 -3.39 8.61
CA ASP A 91 5.02 -3.48 10.09
C ASP A 91 5.58 -2.20 10.71
N LYS A 92 6.79 -1.81 10.29
CA LYS A 92 7.44 -0.59 10.78
C LYS A 92 6.59 0.67 10.57
N TYR A 93 5.95 0.79 9.41
CA TYR A 93 5.16 1.97 9.10
C TYR A 93 3.85 2.01 9.89
N LEU A 94 3.21 0.86 10.09
CA LEU A 94 2.00 0.76 10.91
C LEU A 94 2.29 1.01 12.39
N GLU A 95 3.34 0.39 12.93
CA GLU A 95 3.78 0.59 14.32
C GLU A 95 4.16 2.05 14.59
N ALA A 96 4.95 2.67 13.70
CA ALA A 96 5.32 4.07 13.83
C ALA A 96 4.08 4.98 13.85
N TYR A 97 3.14 4.75 12.92
CA TYR A 97 1.91 5.53 12.87
C TYR A 97 1.04 5.34 14.13
N ILE A 98 0.80 4.10 14.56
CA ILE A 98 -0.03 3.79 15.74
C ILE A 98 0.57 4.43 17.01
N THR A 99 1.91 4.36 17.13
CA THR A 99 2.63 4.97 18.26
C THR A 99 2.54 6.49 18.24
N ALA A 100 2.82 7.12 17.09
CA ALA A 100 2.76 8.57 16.96
C ALA A 100 1.35 9.14 17.12
N ALA A 101 0.34 8.37 16.70
CA ALA A 101 -1.07 8.73 16.88
C ALA A 101 -1.61 8.44 18.28
N ALA A 102 -0.85 7.71 19.12
CA ALA A 102 -1.24 7.25 20.47
C ALA A 102 -2.58 6.48 20.50
N ILE A 103 -2.86 5.68 19.44
CA ILE A 103 -4.14 4.95 19.27
C ILE A 103 -4.05 3.45 19.58
N GLY A 104 -2.91 2.98 20.08
CA GLY A 104 -2.69 1.54 20.30
C GLY A 104 -3.70 0.87 21.22
N ASP A 105 -4.22 1.56 22.21
CA ASP A 105 -5.21 1.07 23.15
C ASP A 105 -6.66 1.14 22.63
N GLU A 106 -6.89 1.92 21.57
CA GLU A 106 -8.21 2.15 21.00
C GLU A 106 -8.60 1.07 19.96
N ARG A 107 -8.52 -0.18 20.37
CA ARG A 107 -8.55 -1.36 19.50
C ARG A 107 -9.72 -1.42 18.51
N LYS A 108 -10.91 -0.97 18.91
CA LYS A 108 -12.15 -1.03 18.11
C LYS A 108 -12.37 0.19 17.24
N GLU A 109 -11.56 1.22 17.42
CA GLU A 109 -11.67 2.47 16.68
C GLU A 109 -10.99 2.36 15.30
N PRO A 110 -11.30 3.29 14.37
CA PRO A 110 -10.71 3.28 13.04
C PRO A 110 -9.18 3.39 13.09
N LEU A 111 -8.49 2.56 12.30
CA LEU A 111 -7.04 2.63 12.17
C LEU A 111 -6.61 3.91 11.42
N PHE A 112 -7.24 4.23 10.29
CA PHE A 112 -6.91 5.41 9.49
C PHE A 112 -7.94 6.52 9.70
N ARG A 113 -7.52 7.58 10.39
CA ARG A 113 -8.39 8.67 10.86
C ARG A 113 -8.24 9.94 10.03
N THR A 114 -9.31 10.72 9.95
CA THR A 114 -9.28 12.05 9.35
C THR A 114 -8.47 13.01 10.22
N THR A 115 -8.18 14.18 9.66
CA THR A 115 -7.49 15.26 10.38
C THR A 115 -8.41 16.45 10.54
N ARG A 116 -8.27 17.14 11.66
CA ARG A 116 -8.86 18.45 11.87
C ARG A 116 -8.20 19.46 10.93
N ALA A 117 -9.01 20.22 10.21
CA ALA A 117 -8.49 21.23 9.30
C ALA A 117 -7.54 22.19 10.04
N ARG A 118 -6.35 22.43 9.46
CA ARG A 118 -5.29 23.35 9.90
C ARG A 118 -4.44 22.93 11.10
N THR A 119 -4.89 22.02 11.99
CA THR A 119 -4.08 21.66 13.17
C THR A 119 -3.17 20.46 12.93
N GLY A 120 -3.47 19.62 11.95
CA GLY A 120 -2.76 18.35 11.75
C GLY A 120 -3.08 17.28 12.79
N GLU A 121 -3.99 17.56 13.73
CA GLU A 121 -4.45 16.60 14.72
C GLU A 121 -5.39 15.58 14.10
N LEU A 122 -5.27 14.32 14.52
CA LEU A 122 -6.19 13.26 14.12
C LEU A 122 -7.53 13.40 14.85
N THR A 123 -8.60 13.03 14.16
CA THR A 123 -9.94 12.91 14.75
C THR A 123 -10.25 11.45 15.04
N ASP A 124 -11.38 11.16 15.71
CA ASP A 124 -11.84 9.80 15.95
C ASP A 124 -12.58 9.18 14.75
N HIS A 125 -12.69 9.92 13.65
CA HIS A 125 -13.45 9.50 12.48
C HIS A 125 -12.57 8.87 11.41
N ALA A 126 -13.04 7.77 10.82
CA ALA A 126 -12.37 7.13 9.69
C ALA A 126 -12.24 8.09 8.50
N MET A 127 -11.14 7.98 7.76
CA MET A 127 -10.96 8.70 6.49
C MET A 127 -12.04 8.28 5.47
N LEU A 128 -12.48 9.22 4.66
CA LEU A 128 -13.34 8.95 3.52
C LEU A 128 -12.49 8.56 2.30
N GLN A 129 -13.07 7.78 1.40
CA GLN A 129 -12.40 7.37 0.17
C GLN A 129 -11.97 8.58 -0.69
N SER A 130 -12.77 9.65 -0.69
CA SER A 130 -12.45 10.91 -1.36
C SER A 130 -11.21 11.59 -0.78
N ASP A 131 -11.01 11.49 0.54
CA ASP A 131 -9.85 12.08 1.22
C ASP A 131 -8.57 11.29 0.89
N VAL A 132 -8.67 9.97 0.89
CA VAL A 132 -7.56 9.10 0.47
C VAL A 132 -7.17 9.37 -0.97
N TRP A 133 -8.14 9.51 -1.88
CA TRP A 133 -7.87 9.83 -3.28
C TRP A 133 -7.12 11.17 -3.43
N ARG A 134 -7.59 12.22 -2.74
CA ARG A 134 -6.94 13.53 -2.74
C ARG A 134 -5.54 13.48 -2.13
N MET A 135 -5.39 12.74 -1.04
CA MET A 135 -4.11 12.52 -0.37
C MET A 135 -3.11 11.84 -1.31
N ILE A 136 -3.48 10.71 -1.92
CA ILE A 136 -2.61 9.97 -2.84
C ILE A 136 -2.15 10.86 -3.99
N ARG A 137 -3.04 11.61 -4.63
CA ARG A 137 -2.68 12.52 -5.72
C ARG A 137 -1.69 13.59 -5.28
N ARG A 138 -1.93 14.22 -4.15
CA ARG A 138 -1.03 15.23 -3.58
C ARG A 138 0.36 14.66 -3.29
N ARG A 139 0.42 13.44 -2.72
CA ARG A 139 1.72 12.78 -2.42
C ARG A 139 2.45 12.37 -3.69
N ALA A 140 1.73 11.88 -4.69
CA ALA A 140 2.31 11.53 -5.99
C ALA A 140 2.88 12.76 -6.72
N GLU A 141 2.15 13.86 -6.71
CA GLU A 141 2.61 15.13 -7.29
C GLU A 141 3.86 15.64 -6.58
N ALA A 142 3.87 15.61 -5.23
CA ALA A 142 5.03 15.99 -4.42
C ALA A 142 6.26 15.09 -4.68
N ALA A 143 6.05 13.81 -4.98
CA ALA A 143 7.09 12.86 -5.37
C ALA A 143 7.55 13.00 -6.83
N GLY A 144 6.96 13.90 -7.62
CA GLY A 144 7.27 14.07 -9.04
C GLY A 144 6.84 12.90 -9.92
N ILE A 145 5.92 12.06 -9.46
CA ILE A 145 5.43 10.89 -10.20
C ILE A 145 4.50 11.37 -11.31
N LYS A 146 4.88 11.06 -12.57
CA LYS A 146 4.13 11.45 -13.76
C LYS A 146 2.92 10.55 -14.04
N THR A 147 2.95 9.33 -13.52
CA THR A 147 1.85 8.36 -13.64
C THR A 147 0.63 8.90 -12.91
N GLU A 148 -0.50 8.99 -13.60
CA GLU A 148 -1.75 9.41 -12.99
C GLU A 148 -2.26 8.31 -12.05
N ILE A 149 -1.96 8.46 -10.76
CA ILE A 149 -2.27 7.45 -9.75
C ILE A 149 -3.51 7.78 -8.93
N GLY A 150 -4.20 6.72 -8.52
CA GLY A 150 -5.35 6.76 -7.65
C GLY A 150 -5.52 5.46 -6.88
N CYS A 151 -6.61 5.33 -6.13
CA CYS A 151 -6.83 4.16 -5.29
C CYS A 151 -6.87 2.81 -6.03
N HIS A 152 -7.17 2.81 -7.33
CA HIS A 152 -7.21 1.61 -8.17
C HIS A 152 -5.86 1.22 -8.77
N THR A 153 -4.93 2.16 -8.86
CA THR A 153 -3.58 1.96 -9.42
C THR A 153 -2.81 0.88 -8.67
N PHE A 154 -2.89 0.86 -7.34
CA PHE A 154 -2.23 -0.15 -6.51
C PHE A 154 -2.75 -1.56 -6.76
N ARG A 155 -4.02 -1.70 -7.13
CA ARG A 155 -4.58 -3.01 -7.50
C ARG A 155 -4.13 -3.48 -8.89
N ALA A 156 -3.98 -2.56 -9.83
CA ALA A 156 -3.45 -2.87 -11.15
C ALA A 156 -1.96 -3.29 -11.08
N TYR A 157 -1.21 -2.75 -10.13
CA TYR A 157 0.16 -3.10 -9.81
C TYR A 157 0.33 -4.60 -9.51
N ARG A 158 -0.59 -5.22 -8.75
CA ARG A 158 -0.59 -6.67 -8.50
C ARG A 158 -0.54 -7.49 -9.79
N ASN A 159 -1.41 -7.17 -10.74
CA ASN A 159 -1.50 -7.91 -12.00
C ASN A 159 -0.21 -7.78 -12.80
N HIS A 160 0.46 -6.64 -12.73
CA HIS A 160 1.74 -6.40 -13.36
C HIS A 160 2.87 -7.22 -12.73
N CYS A 161 2.98 -7.23 -11.40
CA CYS A 161 3.98 -8.02 -10.67
C CYS A 161 3.81 -9.52 -10.92
N VAL A 162 2.61 -10.05 -10.76
CA VAL A 162 2.30 -11.48 -10.99
C VAL A 162 2.57 -11.87 -12.45
N SER A 163 2.29 -10.99 -13.41
CA SER A 163 2.55 -11.26 -14.83
C SER A 163 4.04 -11.28 -15.15
N LYS A 164 4.85 -10.42 -14.51
CA LYS A 164 6.32 -10.44 -14.65
C LYS A 164 6.93 -11.72 -14.08
N GLU A 165 6.51 -12.13 -12.88
CA GLU A 165 6.99 -13.37 -12.26
C GLU A 165 6.68 -14.61 -13.11
N ARG A 166 5.45 -14.71 -13.60
CA ARG A 166 5.05 -15.83 -14.50
C ARG A 166 5.86 -15.86 -15.79
N ARG A 167 6.24 -14.72 -16.36
CA ARG A 167 7.11 -14.65 -17.53
C ARG A 167 8.53 -15.10 -17.19
N GLN A 168 9.11 -14.57 -16.11
CA GLN A 168 10.46 -14.95 -15.66
C GLN A 168 10.56 -16.44 -15.32
N THR A 169 9.53 -17.01 -14.68
CA THR A 169 9.49 -18.45 -14.38
C THR A 169 9.40 -19.27 -15.65
N ARG A 170 8.64 -18.81 -16.65
CA ARG A 170 8.52 -19.49 -17.96
C ARG A 170 9.82 -19.43 -18.76
N ASP A 171 10.49 -18.26 -18.75
CA ASP A 171 11.77 -18.08 -19.43
C ASP A 171 12.87 -18.90 -18.76
N ARG A 172 12.93 -18.94 -17.43
CA ARG A 172 13.86 -19.82 -16.67
C ARG A 172 13.61 -21.31 -16.90
N ALA A 173 12.34 -21.71 -17.03
CA ALA A 173 12.00 -23.09 -17.34
C ALA A 173 12.38 -23.47 -18.80
N ALA A 174 12.31 -22.52 -19.73
CA ALA A 174 12.76 -22.69 -21.11
C ALA A 174 14.29 -22.77 -21.21
N ASP A 175 15.02 -22.06 -20.35
CA ASP A 175 16.49 -22.05 -20.30
C ASP A 175 17.10 -23.20 -19.46
N GLY A 176 16.30 -24.16 -19.00
CA GLY A 176 16.77 -25.37 -18.30
C GLY A 176 17.40 -25.14 -16.91
N GLN A 177 17.24 -23.95 -16.33
CA GLN A 177 17.76 -23.65 -14.99
C GLN A 177 16.67 -23.79 -13.93
N SER A 178 16.46 -25.00 -13.43
CA SER A 178 15.66 -25.26 -12.23
C SER A 178 16.48 -24.93 -10.98
N ARG A 179 16.36 -23.73 -10.47
CA ARG A 179 16.62 -23.39 -9.05
C ARG A 179 15.48 -22.53 -8.55
N ILE A 180 14.65 -23.15 -7.72
CA ILE A 180 13.64 -22.49 -6.90
C ILE A 180 14.42 -21.73 -5.83
N SER A 181 14.49 -20.42 -5.94
CA SER A 181 14.84 -19.54 -4.83
C SER A 181 13.57 -18.86 -4.32
N GLN A 182 13.17 -19.24 -3.11
CA GLN A 182 12.00 -18.71 -2.39
C GLN A 182 12.21 -17.33 -1.77
N ASP A 183 13.25 -16.60 -2.17
CA ASP A 183 13.63 -15.34 -1.52
C ASP A 183 13.73 -14.20 -2.55
N ASN A 184 12.61 -13.73 -3.06
CA ASN A 184 12.65 -12.49 -3.84
C ASN A 184 11.42 -11.59 -3.62
N TRP A 185 11.15 -11.28 -2.34
CA TRP A 185 10.31 -10.16 -1.94
C TRP A 185 11.16 -9.11 -1.23
N SER A 186 12.22 -8.66 -1.90
CA SER A 186 13.01 -7.50 -1.44
C SER A 186 12.55 -6.27 -2.18
N LEU A 187 11.67 -5.48 -1.56
CA LEU A 187 11.46 -4.06 -1.78
C LEU A 187 12.13 -3.28 -0.65
#